data_9b92ebabc83b7bcf55a3d9d69924aeef
#
_entry.id   9b92ebabc83b7bcf55a3d9d69924aeef
#
_cell.length_a   1.000
_cell.length_b   1.000
_cell.length_c   1.000
_cell.angle_alpha   90.00
_cell.angle_beta   90.00
_cell.angle_gamma   90.00
#
_symmetry.space_group_name_H-M   'P 1'
#
loop_
_entity.id
_entity.type
_entity.pdbx_description
1 polymer ?
#
loop_
_entity_poly.entity_id
_entity_poly.type
_entity_poly.pdbx_seq_one_letter_code
_entity_poly.pdbx_strand_id
1 'polypeptide(L)'
;MSEIKLACDVVKQVRAICDKHGNQPGELINILHEAQHLHGYLPEEMQRIIAAQLGIPVSHVYGVVTFYTFFTMLPKGKHPISVCMGTACYVRGSEKLLEEFKRVLGIEVSETTPDGKFSLDCLRCVGACGLAQIGRASCRERV
;
A
#
# COMPACT_ATOMS: atom_id res chain seq x y z
N MET A 1 -15.37 -3.27 -13.92
CA MET A 1 -15.09 -2.73 -12.58
C MET A 1 -15.83 -3.61 -11.59
N SER A 2 -15.14 -4.54 -10.98
CA SER A 2 -15.73 -5.40 -9.96
C SER A 2 -15.95 -4.59 -8.69
N GLU A 3 -17.21 -4.37 -8.32
CA GLU A 3 -17.58 -3.87 -7.00
C GLU A 3 -17.13 -4.91 -5.95
N ILE A 4 -15.97 -4.68 -5.37
CA ILE A 4 -15.52 -5.44 -4.19
C ILE A 4 -16.36 -4.90 -3.02
N LYS A 5 -17.51 -5.51 -2.78
CA LYS A 5 -18.33 -5.22 -1.59
C LYS A 5 -17.52 -5.65 -0.37
N LEU A 6 -17.13 -4.68 0.45
CA LEU A 6 -16.53 -4.95 1.74
C LEU A 6 -17.47 -5.79 2.60
N ALA A 7 -16.93 -6.80 3.28
CA ALA A 7 -17.71 -7.59 4.23
C ALA A 7 -18.28 -6.68 5.33
N CYS A 8 -19.51 -6.93 5.76
CA CYS A 8 -20.19 -6.12 6.78
C CYS A 8 -19.37 -5.96 8.08
N ASP A 9 -18.57 -6.96 8.43
CA ASP A 9 -17.71 -6.93 9.60
C ASP A 9 -16.55 -5.94 9.44
N VAL A 10 -15.95 -5.83 8.24
CA VAL A 10 -14.91 -4.85 7.95
C VAL A 10 -15.46 -3.42 8.05
N VAL A 11 -16.67 -3.19 7.53
CA VAL A 11 -17.35 -1.89 7.64
C VAL A 11 -17.55 -1.47 9.10
N LYS A 12 -17.99 -2.40 9.95
CA LYS A 12 -18.16 -2.15 11.40
C LYS A 12 -16.84 -1.81 12.08
N GLN A 13 -15.78 -2.55 11.75
CA GLN A 13 -14.45 -2.33 12.31
C GLN A 13 -13.86 -0.98 11.87
N VAL A 14 -14.04 -0.60 10.60
CA VAL A 14 -13.61 0.72 10.10
C VAL A 14 -14.33 1.85 10.80
N ARG A 15 -15.65 1.73 11.02
CA ARG A 15 -16.42 2.70 11.78
C ARG A 15 -15.94 2.79 13.25
N ALA A 16 -15.67 1.66 13.88
CA ALA A 16 -15.12 1.63 15.23
C ALA A 16 -13.75 2.32 15.33
N ILE A 17 -12.90 2.19 14.31
CA ILE A 17 -11.63 2.92 14.22
C ILE A 17 -11.89 4.44 14.14
N CYS A 18 -12.82 4.88 13.29
CA CYS A 18 -13.18 6.30 13.19
C CYS A 18 -13.71 6.85 14.53
N ASP A 19 -14.58 6.10 15.22
CA ASP A 19 -15.13 6.47 16.51
C ASP A 19 -14.04 6.55 17.60
N LYS A 20 -13.09 5.63 17.59
CA LYS A 20 -11.91 5.63 18.49
C LYS A 20 -11.10 6.92 18.37
N HIS A 21 -10.97 7.45 17.16
CA HIS A 21 -10.29 8.71 16.86
C HIS A 21 -11.22 9.93 16.94
N GLY A 22 -12.43 9.77 17.49
CA GLY A 22 -13.39 10.85 17.70
C GLY A 22 -13.96 11.46 16.41
N ASN A 23 -13.91 10.74 15.30
CA ASN A 23 -14.37 11.20 13.98
C ASN A 23 -13.76 12.55 13.55
N GLN A 24 -12.51 12.82 13.96
CA GLN A 24 -11.86 14.10 13.67
C GLN A 24 -11.11 14.06 12.32
N PRO A 25 -11.35 15.04 11.44
CA PRO A 25 -10.62 15.13 10.16
C PRO A 25 -9.10 15.20 10.29
N GLY A 26 -8.58 15.77 11.39
CA GLY A 26 -7.15 15.83 11.70
C GLY A 26 -6.50 14.46 11.95
N GLU A 27 -7.29 13.46 12.33
CA GLU A 27 -6.83 12.08 12.58
C GLU A 27 -6.88 11.19 11.34
N LEU A 28 -7.18 11.74 10.17
CA LEU A 28 -7.35 10.98 8.93
C LEU A 28 -6.20 10.00 8.65
N ILE A 29 -4.95 10.44 8.83
CA ILE A 29 -3.77 9.61 8.55
C ILE A 29 -3.72 8.42 9.51
N ASN A 30 -4.00 8.61 10.79
CA ASN A 30 -4.02 7.56 11.79
C ASN A 30 -5.16 6.56 11.54
N ILE A 31 -6.32 7.06 11.15
CA ILE A 31 -7.48 6.22 10.78
C ILE A 31 -7.16 5.37 9.55
N LEU A 32 -6.58 5.97 8.50
CA LEU A 32 -6.17 5.24 7.29
C LEU A 32 -5.09 4.21 7.59
N HIS A 33 -4.15 4.52 8.48
CA HIS A 33 -3.11 3.59 8.91
C HIS A 33 -3.70 2.35 9.60
N GLU A 34 -4.59 2.53 10.58
CA GLU A 34 -5.26 1.43 11.27
C GLU A 34 -6.16 0.63 10.32
N ALA A 35 -6.91 1.31 9.45
CA ALA A 35 -7.76 0.67 8.45
C ALA A 35 -6.97 -0.19 7.46
N GLN A 36 -5.81 0.30 6.99
CA GLN A 36 -4.91 -0.47 6.13
C GLN A 36 -4.30 -1.66 6.87
N HIS A 37 -3.96 -1.51 8.15
CA HIS A 37 -3.48 -2.63 8.97
C HIS A 37 -4.52 -3.73 9.13
N LEU A 38 -5.79 -3.35 9.25
CA LEU A 38 -6.89 -4.28 9.39
C LEU A 38 -7.15 -5.10 8.13
N HIS A 39 -7.19 -4.43 6.96
CA HIS A 39 -7.64 -5.03 5.69
C HIS A 39 -6.48 -5.36 4.74
N GLY A 40 -5.32 -4.74 4.96
CA GLY A 40 -4.13 -4.90 4.11
C GLY A 40 -4.00 -3.86 3.01
N TYR A 41 -5.08 -3.23 2.57
CA TYR A 41 -5.13 -2.16 1.58
C TYR A 41 -6.38 -1.29 1.77
N LEU A 42 -6.46 -0.16 1.07
CA LEU A 42 -7.52 0.84 1.21
C LEU A 42 -8.36 0.91 -0.08
N PRO A 43 -9.33 0.01 -0.28
CA PRO A 43 -10.22 0.07 -1.44
C PRO A 43 -11.06 1.35 -1.42
N GLU A 44 -11.52 1.78 -2.58
CA GLU A 44 -12.31 3.01 -2.74
C GLU A 44 -13.56 3.05 -1.82
N GLU A 45 -14.22 1.91 -1.67
CA GLU A 45 -15.39 1.79 -0.79
C GLU A 45 -15.05 2.11 0.67
N MET A 46 -13.91 1.63 1.17
CA MET A 46 -13.42 1.96 2.52
C MET A 46 -13.12 3.45 2.67
N GLN A 47 -12.51 4.06 1.65
CA GLN A 47 -12.24 5.50 1.64
C GLN A 47 -13.54 6.32 1.69
N ARG A 48 -14.59 5.88 0.99
CA ARG A 48 -15.93 6.50 1.03
C ARG A 48 -16.56 6.42 2.42
N ILE A 49 -16.44 5.26 3.09
CA ILE A 49 -16.96 5.09 4.46
C ILE A 49 -16.24 6.02 5.43
N ILE A 50 -14.91 6.08 5.36
CA ILE A 50 -14.09 6.97 6.21
C ILE A 50 -14.47 8.44 5.95
N ALA A 51 -14.57 8.83 4.69
CA ALA A 51 -14.96 10.19 4.31
C ALA A 51 -16.32 10.58 4.88
N ALA A 52 -17.31 9.71 4.75
CA ALA A 52 -18.66 9.92 5.30
C ALA A 52 -18.65 10.05 6.83
N GLN A 53 -17.87 9.22 7.50
CA GLN A 53 -17.76 9.20 8.96
C GLN A 53 -17.09 10.48 9.51
N LEU A 54 -16.09 10.99 8.79
CA LEU A 54 -15.36 12.21 9.15
C LEU A 54 -16.03 13.49 8.65
N GLY A 55 -17.06 13.39 7.80
CA GLY A 55 -17.73 14.54 7.18
C GLY A 55 -16.84 15.32 6.21
N ILE A 56 -15.90 14.66 5.54
CA ILE A 56 -14.98 15.26 4.56
C ILE A 56 -15.24 14.72 3.16
N PRO A 57 -14.85 15.45 2.09
CA PRO A 57 -14.97 14.94 0.73
C PRO A 57 -14.10 13.69 0.50
N VAL A 58 -14.61 12.72 -0.26
CA VAL A 58 -13.85 11.51 -0.65
C VAL A 58 -12.57 11.88 -1.39
N SER A 59 -12.60 12.95 -2.19
CA SER A 59 -11.42 13.48 -2.89
C SER A 59 -10.26 13.85 -1.95
N HIS A 60 -10.58 14.33 -0.74
CA HIS A 60 -9.58 14.65 0.27
C HIS A 60 -8.91 13.36 0.80
N VAL A 61 -9.71 12.35 1.12
CA VAL A 61 -9.20 11.03 1.55
C VAL A 61 -8.36 10.40 0.45
N TYR A 62 -8.85 10.41 -0.79
CA TYR A 62 -8.13 9.90 -1.95
C TYR A 62 -6.80 10.64 -2.18
N GLY A 63 -6.79 11.97 -2.04
CA GLY A 63 -5.57 12.78 -2.13
C GLY A 63 -4.51 12.36 -1.11
N VAL A 64 -4.91 12.10 0.13
CA VAL A 64 -4.00 11.62 1.18
C VAL A 64 -3.48 10.21 0.85
N VAL A 65 -4.35 9.29 0.44
CA VAL A 65 -3.99 7.91 0.10
C VAL A 65 -3.01 7.85 -1.08
N THR A 66 -3.18 8.70 -2.08
CA THR A 66 -2.29 8.74 -3.25
C THR A 66 -1.00 9.51 -3.01
N PHE A 67 -1.00 10.48 -2.11
CA PHE A 67 0.18 11.27 -1.78
C PHE A 67 1.21 10.47 -0.97
N TYR A 68 0.77 9.74 0.04
CA TYR A 68 1.66 8.95 0.88
C TYR A 68 1.90 7.57 0.30
N THR A 69 3.15 7.26 -0.04
CA THR A 69 3.56 5.96 -0.60
C THR A 69 3.36 4.77 0.35
N PHE A 70 3.13 5.05 1.62
CA PHE A 70 2.78 4.04 2.63
C PHE A 70 1.41 3.39 2.36
N PHE A 71 0.46 4.18 1.87
CA PHE A 71 -0.89 3.70 1.58
C PHE A 71 -0.97 2.99 0.23
N THR A 72 -1.79 1.96 0.16
CA THR A 72 -2.03 1.20 -1.07
C THR A 72 -3.51 0.94 -1.27
N MET A 73 -3.97 1.07 -2.50
CA MET A 73 -5.35 0.78 -2.90
C MET A 73 -5.51 -0.61 -3.50
N LEU A 74 -4.39 -1.27 -3.80
CA LEU A 74 -4.38 -2.61 -4.38
C LEU A 74 -3.95 -3.64 -3.33
N PRO A 75 -4.53 -4.85 -3.37
CA PRO A 75 -4.11 -5.92 -2.48
C PRO A 75 -2.64 -6.28 -2.74
N LYS A 76 -1.85 -6.30 -1.67
CA LYS A 76 -0.46 -6.75 -1.73
C LYS A 76 -0.36 -8.25 -1.45
N GLY A 77 0.59 -8.89 -2.09
CA GLY A 77 0.90 -10.30 -1.83
C GLY A 77 1.43 -10.53 -0.41
N LYS A 78 1.47 -11.79 -0.02
CA LYS A 78 2.02 -12.21 1.28
C LYS A 78 3.47 -11.74 1.47
N HIS A 79 4.24 -11.68 0.38
CA HIS A 79 5.64 -11.24 0.35
C HIS A 79 5.78 -10.05 -0.61
N PRO A 80 5.60 -8.81 -0.15
CA PRO A 80 5.82 -7.65 -0.98
C PRO A 80 7.31 -7.43 -1.22
N ILE A 81 7.68 -7.28 -2.48
CA ILE A 81 9.04 -6.98 -2.95
C ILE A 81 9.05 -5.55 -3.48
N SER A 82 9.96 -4.73 -3.01
CA SER A 82 10.11 -3.36 -3.47
C SER A 82 11.55 -3.10 -3.87
N VAL A 83 11.77 -2.63 -5.08
CA VAL A 83 13.09 -2.32 -5.63
C VAL A 83 13.35 -0.82 -5.57
N CYS A 84 14.51 -0.42 -5.08
CA CYS A 84 14.90 0.98 -4.99
C CYS A 84 15.29 1.52 -6.38
N MET A 85 14.55 2.54 -6.84
CA MET A 85 14.79 3.26 -8.09
C MET A 85 15.35 4.67 -7.85
N GLY A 86 15.94 4.90 -6.67
CA GLY A 86 16.68 6.13 -6.38
C GLY A 86 17.90 6.28 -7.27
N THR A 87 18.39 7.51 -7.46
CA THR A 87 19.45 7.84 -8.43
C THR A 87 20.68 6.95 -8.31
N ALA A 88 21.19 6.73 -7.10
CA ALA A 88 22.39 5.90 -6.90
C ALA A 88 22.17 4.43 -7.27
N CYS A 89 21.01 3.88 -6.94
CA CYS A 89 20.64 2.50 -7.30
C CYS A 89 20.36 2.37 -8.79
N TYR A 90 19.68 3.34 -9.38
CA TYR A 90 19.38 3.38 -10.82
C TYR A 90 20.65 3.37 -11.67
N VAL A 91 21.60 4.26 -11.37
CA VAL A 91 22.90 4.35 -12.05
C VAL A 91 23.69 3.03 -11.96
N ARG A 92 23.54 2.30 -10.85
CA ARG A 92 24.19 1.00 -10.67
C ARG A 92 23.41 -0.18 -11.23
N GLY A 93 22.28 0.05 -11.90
CA GLY A 93 21.54 -0.95 -12.65
C GLY A 93 20.34 -1.58 -11.94
N SER A 94 19.68 -0.87 -11.01
CA SER A 94 18.47 -1.36 -10.34
C SER A 94 17.32 -1.58 -11.33
N GLU A 95 17.31 -0.89 -12.47
CA GLU A 95 16.35 -1.12 -13.55
C GLU A 95 16.43 -2.56 -14.09
N LYS A 96 17.63 -3.06 -14.32
CA LYS A 96 17.85 -4.45 -14.76
C LYS A 96 17.35 -5.45 -13.72
N LEU A 97 17.55 -5.14 -12.43
CA LEU A 97 17.05 -5.96 -11.33
C LEU A 97 15.51 -5.98 -11.32
N LEU A 98 14.89 -4.84 -11.53
CA LEU A 98 13.42 -4.72 -11.60
C LEU A 98 12.85 -5.51 -12.79
N GLU A 99 13.49 -5.41 -13.96
CA GLU A 99 13.09 -6.17 -15.15
C GLU A 99 13.23 -7.68 -14.94
N GLU A 100 14.27 -8.12 -14.25
CA GLU A 100 14.46 -9.53 -13.92
C GLU A 100 13.37 -10.04 -12.97
N PHE A 101 12.96 -9.24 -11.96
CA PHE A 101 11.82 -9.57 -11.12
C PHE A 101 10.52 -9.66 -11.90
N LYS A 102 10.26 -8.73 -12.82
CA LYS A 102 9.10 -8.80 -13.71
C LYS A 102 9.09 -10.08 -14.54
N ARG A 103 10.23 -10.45 -15.09
CA ARG A 103 10.39 -11.66 -15.91
C ARG A 103 10.14 -12.93 -15.09
N VAL A 104 10.71 -13.03 -13.89
CA VAL A 104 10.60 -14.22 -13.03
C VAL A 104 9.21 -14.36 -12.44
N LEU A 105 8.61 -13.27 -12.00
CA LEU A 105 7.29 -13.27 -11.36
C LEU A 105 6.13 -13.22 -12.38
N GLY A 106 6.40 -12.79 -13.61
CA GLY A 106 5.39 -12.64 -14.65
C GLY A 106 4.36 -11.55 -14.36
N ILE A 107 4.73 -10.53 -13.59
CA ILE A 107 3.89 -9.40 -13.19
C ILE A 107 4.57 -8.06 -13.46
N GLU A 108 3.79 -7.01 -13.63
CA GLU A 108 4.28 -5.64 -13.73
C GLU A 108 4.43 -4.98 -12.35
N VAL A 109 5.03 -3.77 -12.35
CA VAL A 109 5.13 -2.95 -11.14
C VAL A 109 3.74 -2.61 -10.61
N SER A 110 3.57 -2.68 -9.30
CA SER A 110 2.29 -2.49 -8.58
C SER A 110 1.28 -3.62 -8.80
N GLU A 111 1.70 -4.76 -9.32
CA GLU A 111 0.85 -5.94 -9.44
C GLU A 111 1.20 -7.01 -8.40
N THR A 112 0.24 -7.91 -8.22
CA THR A 112 0.39 -9.10 -7.35
C THR A 112 0.27 -10.35 -8.20
N THR A 113 1.08 -11.37 -7.90
CA THR A 113 1.01 -12.66 -8.59
C THR A 113 -0.38 -13.29 -8.44
N PRO A 114 -0.86 -14.07 -9.43
CA PRO A 114 -2.18 -14.69 -9.38
C PRO A 114 -2.41 -15.60 -8.17
N ASP A 115 -1.34 -16.15 -7.61
CA ASP A 115 -1.38 -16.98 -6.39
C ASP A 115 -1.43 -16.14 -5.09
N GLY A 116 -1.39 -14.80 -5.18
CA GLY A 116 -1.43 -13.90 -4.04
C GLY A 116 -0.16 -13.92 -3.16
N LYS A 117 0.92 -14.57 -3.60
CA LYS A 117 2.13 -14.72 -2.78
C LYS A 117 3.04 -13.51 -2.87
N PHE A 118 3.30 -13.02 -4.07
CA PHE A 118 4.24 -11.93 -4.31
C PHE A 118 3.56 -10.71 -4.90
N SER A 119 4.01 -9.53 -4.50
CA SER A 119 3.71 -8.27 -5.17
C SER A 119 5.01 -7.51 -5.43
N LEU A 120 5.09 -6.83 -6.55
CA LEU A 120 6.27 -6.09 -6.99
C LEU A 120 5.97 -4.60 -6.99
N ASP A 121 6.80 -3.84 -6.28
CA ASP A 121 6.71 -2.39 -6.20
C ASP A 121 8.06 -1.73 -6.45
N CYS A 122 8.06 -0.43 -6.71
CA CYS A 122 9.29 0.36 -6.75
C CYS A 122 9.27 1.45 -5.67
N LEU A 123 10.45 1.74 -5.13
CA LEU A 123 10.69 2.77 -4.13
C LEU A 123 11.57 3.88 -4.71
N ARG A 124 11.41 5.11 -4.22
CA ARG A 124 12.29 6.22 -4.62
C ARG A 124 13.65 6.13 -3.98
N CYS A 125 13.72 5.92 -2.66
CA CYS A 125 14.97 5.73 -1.94
C CYS A 125 14.70 5.13 -0.56
N VAL A 126 15.52 4.16 -0.13
CA VAL A 126 15.47 3.59 1.23
C VAL A 126 16.52 4.16 2.16
N GLY A 127 17.39 5.09 1.68
CA GLY A 127 18.41 5.73 2.49
C GLY A 127 19.69 4.91 2.69
N ALA A 128 19.85 3.75 2.05
CA ALA A 128 21.03 2.88 2.17
C ALA A 128 21.89 2.91 0.89
N CYS A 129 22.15 4.10 0.33
CA CYS A 129 22.79 4.29 -0.96
C CYS A 129 24.23 3.72 -1.05
N GLY A 130 24.91 3.56 0.07
CA GLY A 130 26.22 2.89 0.11
C GLY A 130 26.21 1.43 -0.27
N LEU A 131 25.06 0.76 -0.14
CA LEU A 131 24.86 -0.64 -0.50
C LEU A 131 24.25 -0.82 -1.90
N ALA A 132 24.02 0.19 -2.65
CA ALA A 132 23.28 0.33 -3.92
C ALA A 132 22.86 -0.99 -4.63
N GLN A 133 21.80 -0.93 -5.45
CA GLN A 133 21.02 -2.06 -5.95
C GLN A 133 20.22 -2.77 -4.85
N ILE A 134 19.56 -1.99 -4.00
CA ILE A 134 18.82 -2.50 -2.86
C ILE A 134 17.38 -2.80 -3.25
N GLY A 135 16.92 -3.99 -2.84
CA GLY A 135 15.52 -4.36 -2.74
C GLY A 135 15.12 -4.54 -1.28
N ARG A 136 13.86 -4.27 -0.97
CA ARG A 136 13.24 -4.61 0.30
C ARG A 136 12.20 -5.70 0.05
N ALA A 137 12.37 -6.84 0.68
CA ALA A 137 11.34 -7.86 0.80
C ALA A 137 10.85 -7.86 2.25
N SER A 138 9.54 -7.80 2.46
CA SER A 138 8.95 -7.97 3.77
C SER A 138 8.27 -9.34 3.81
N CYS A 139 8.85 -10.24 4.58
CA CYS A 139 8.15 -11.45 5.01
C CYS A 139 7.48 -11.14 6.35
N ARG A 140 6.19 -11.41 6.46
CA ARG A 140 5.47 -11.29 7.75
C ARG A 140 5.92 -12.32 8.79
N GLU A 141 6.66 -13.32 8.37
CA GLU A 141 7.36 -14.23 9.27
C GLU A 141 8.79 -13.71 9.46
N ARG A 142 9.06 -13.23 10.65
CA ARG A 142 10.44 -13.00 11.06
C ARG A 142 11.13 -14.37 11.14
N VAL A 143 12.13 -14.53 10.35
CA VAL A 143 13.20 -15.44 10.67
C VAL A 143 14.06 -14.80 11.73
#